data_7d3057bdda7dbbf4af54a23eb63f741a
#
_entry.id   7d3057bdda7dbbf4af54a23eb63f741a
#
_cell.length_a   1.000
_cell.length_b   1.000
_cell.length_c   1.000
_cell.angle_alpha   90.00
_cell.angle_beta   90.00
_cell.angle_gamma   90.00
#
_symmetry.space_group_name_H-M   'P 1'
#
loop_
_entity.id
_entity.type
_entity.pdbx_description
1 polymer ?
#
loop_
_entity_poly.entity_id
_entity_poly.type
_entity_poly.pdbx_seq_one_letter_code
_entity_poly.pdbx_strand_id
1 'polypeptide(L)'
;AKLPYPLTGDQRRSIGEIVADMASPLPMRRVLSGDVGSGKTLPIMIAALATQSLGHRAVILTPNGLLADQFVKECKALFGEDSQVISVTSGTKKLDLSGNPILVGTTALLTRLKGEPPPALFCVDEEQKMSVSQKVELTGFASNCLQATATPIPRTTALITHGAMDVSVLKEMPVVKNITTYIVTAGERKRLFDHTRKVLASGGQIAIVYPIVNDDEQEKKSVVAAAAEWDKQFPGLVGMVHGQMKEAEKVAAVDGLKSGNQKIAVVSSVIEIGLTLPSLRSLIVVHAERYGTSTLHQLRGRVARLGGNGYFFLFLPESVAPETMQRLQLLVDYSDGFTLSEKDADLRGYGDLFEDAERQSGNSRSTIFRCVDLTPSEIHAATINEAPPS
;
A
#
# COMPACT_ATOMS: atom_id res chain seq x y z
N ALA A 1 22.73 14.55 -4.75
CA ALA A 1 22.88 13.26 -5.43
C ALA A 1 22.16 13.32 -6.77
N LYS A 2 22.71 12.70 -7.82
CA LYS A 2 21.98 12.53 -9.09
C LYS A 2 21.16 11.25 -8.98
N LEU A 3 19.83 11.38 -9.08
CA LEU A 3 18.96 10.23 -9.16
C LEU A 3 19.29 9.39 -10.41
N PRO A 4 19.22 8.05 -10.36
CA PRO A 4 19.52 7.18 -11.49
C PRO A 4 18.46 7.24 -12.61
N TYR A 5 17.34 7.91 -12.37
CA TYR A 5 16.22 8.10 -13.31
C TYR A 5 15.63 9.51 -13.15
N PRO A 6 14.98 10.04 -14.20
CA PRO A 6 14.30 11.32 -14.12
C PRO A 6 13.05 11.22 -13.24
N LEU A 7 12.72 12.30 -12.53
CA LEU A 7 11.44 12.44 -11.85
C LEU A 7 10.31 12.58 -12.88
N THR A 8 9.15 11.98 -12.58
CA THR A 8 7.92 12.29 -13.31
C THR A 8 7.49 13.74 -13.07
N GLY A 9 6.63 14.27 -13.92
CA GLY A 9 6.07 15.63 -13.75
C GLY A 9 5.33 15.76 -12.41
N ASP A 10 4.52 14.75 -12.07
CA ASP A 10 3.78 14.71 -10.81
C ASP A 10 4.68 14.63 -9.58
N GLN A 11 5.75 13.83 -9.63
CA GLN A 11 6.72 13.76 -8.53
C GLN A 11 7.41 15.10 -8.32
N ARG A 12 7.82 15.77 -9.41
CA ARG A 12 8.48 17.08 -9.34
C ARG A 12 7.55 18.14 -8.74
N ARG A 13 6.29 18.15 -9.19
CA ARG A 13 5.26 19.07 -8.65
C ARG A 13 5.03 18.81 -7.17
N SER A 14 4.77 17.56 -6.77
CA SER A 14 4.50 17.20 -5.38
C SER A 14 5.67 17.50 -4.44
N ILE A 15 6.91 17.30 -4.89
CA ILE A 15 8.10 17.69 -4.11
C ILE A 15 8.12 19.21 -3.93
N GLY A 16 7.83 19.99 -4.98
CA GLY A 16 7.73 21.45 -4.90
C GLY A 16 6.67 21.92 -3.92
N GLU A 17 5.48 21.31 -3.94
CA GLU A 17 4.39 21.58 -3.03
C GLU A 17 4.78 21.26 -1.57
N ILE A 18 5.37 20.10 -1.31
CA ILE A 18 5.85 19.67 0.02
C ILE A 18 6.90 20.64 0.54
N VAL A 19 7.89 21.03 -0.28
CA VAL A 19 8.97 21.94 0.12
C VAL A 19 8.41 23.33 0.42
N ALA A 20 7.46 23.82 -0.37
CA ALA A 20 6.80 25.11 -0.14
C ALA A 20 6.04 25.13 1.20
N ASP A 21 5.30 24.06 1.51
CA ASP A 21 4.60 23.93 2.78
C ASP A 21 5.57 23.87 3.96
N MET A 22 6.65 23.09 3.84
CA MET A 22 7.67 22.98 4.90
C MET A 22 8.41 24.32 5.16
N ALA A 23 8.46 25.19 4.17
CA ALA A 23 9.02 26.54 4.30
C ALA A 23 8.01 27.57 4.84
N SER A 24 6.73 27.21 4.95
CA SER A 24 5.66 28.04 5.49
C SER A 24 5.78 28.20 7.02
N PRO A 25 5.34 29.33 7.59
CA PRO A 25 5.23 29.48 9.05
C PRO A 25 4.17 28.56 9.68
N LEU A 26 3.23 28.05 8.88
CA LEU A 26 2.22 27.08 9.31
C LEU A 26 2.71 25.65 9.06
N PRO A 27 2.52 24.74 10.02
CA PRO A 27 2.92 23.36 9.85
C PRO A 27 2.16 22.69 8.70
N MET A 28 2.88 22.03 7.80
CA MET A 28 2.30 21.26 6.70
C MET A 28 1.32 20.20 7.22
N ARG A 29 0.17 20.10 6.55
CA ARG A 29 -0.81 19.02 6.70
C ARG A 29 -1.18 18.56 5.29
N ARG A 30 -0.47 17.53 4.77
CA ARG A 30 -0.60 17.13 3.36
C ARG A 30 -0.78 15.64 3.17
N VAL A 31 -1.68 15.28 2.26
CA VAL A 31 -1.85 13.91 1.77
C VAL A 31 -1.17 13.77 0.41
N LEU A 32 -0.29 12.79 0.28
CA LEU A 32 0.31 12.36 -0.98
C LEU A 32 -0.45 11.12 -1.49
N SER A 33 -1.39 11.35 -2.39
CA SER A 33 -2.23 10.32 -2.99
C SER A 33 -1.63 9.86 -4.31
N GLY A 34 -1.57 8.56 -4.52
CA GLY A 34 -1.07 8.00 -5.77
C GLY A 34 -1.23 6.50 -5.81
N ASP A 35 -1.37 5.95 -7.01
CA ASP A 35 -1.53 4.52 -7.22
C ASP A 35 -0.28 3.71 -6.79
N VAL A 36 -0.43 2.40 -6.70
CA VAL A 36 0.68 1.48 -6.41
C VAL A 36 1.72 1.53 -7.52
N GLY A 37 2.94 1.97 -7.15
CA GLY A 37 4.04 2.13 -8.09
C GLY A 37 4.14 3.51 -8.72
N SER A 38 3.34 4.51 -8.31
CA SER A 38 3.50 5.92 -8.72
C SER A 38 4.77 6.57 -8.16
N GLY A 39 5.48 5.90 -7.24
CA GLY A 39 6.75 6.36 -6.69
C GLY A 39 6.61 7.37 -5.56
N LYS A 40 5.58 7.25 -4.71
CA LYS A 40 5.35 8.08 -3.49
C LYS A 40 6.54 8.11 -2.54
N THR A 41 7.28 7.02 -2.46
CA THR A 41 8.44 6.86 -1.57
C THR A 41 9.51 7.94 -1.81
N LEU A 42 9.74 8.33 -3.06
CA LEU A 42 10.77 9.30 -3.39
C LEU A 42 10.49 10.73 -2.89
N PRO A 43 9.28 11.32 -3.06
CA PRO A 43 8.91 12.57 -2.39
C PRO A 43 9.07 12.52 -0.86
N ILE A 44 8.71 11.41 -0.22
CA ILE A 44 8.88 11.22 1.23
C ILE A 44 10.38 11.23 1.60
N MET A 45 11.21 10.49 0.87
CA MET A 45 12.66 10.47 1.10
C MET A 45 13.28 11.85 0.97
N ILE A 46 12.92 12.61 -0.07
CA ILE A 46 13.44 13.96 -0.30
C ILE A 46 13.03 14.90 0.81
N ALA A 47 11.76 14.86 1.25
CA ALA A 47 11.29 15.68 2.38
C ALA A 47 12.04 15.35 3.68
N ALA A 48 12.25 14.06 3.96
CA ALA A 48 12.98 13.63 5.16
C ALA A 48 14.46 14.05 5.14
N LEU A 49 15.12 13.89 3.99
CA LEU A 49 16.52 14.33 3.83
C LEU A 49 16.67 15.86 3.91
N ALA A 50 15.72 16.61 3.34
CA ALA A 50 15.69 18.06 3.49
C ALA A 50 15.56 18.47 4.97
N THR A 51 14.67 17.82 5.71
CA THR A 51 14.48 18.03 7.15
C THR A 51 15.79 17.76 7.92
N GLN A 52 16.44 16.64 7.64
CA GLN A 52 17.69 16.23 8.28
C GLN A 52 18.83 17.20 7.94
N SER A 53 18.95 17.65 6.68
CA SER A 53 20.00 18.58 6.27
C SER A 53 19.93 19.93 6.97
N LEU A 54 18.75 20.29 7.50
CA LEU A 54 18.53 21.48 8.33
C LEU A 54 18.77 21.21 9.82
N GLY A 55 19.28 20.03 10.19
CA GLY A 55 19.55 19.67 11.59
C GLY A 55 18.31 19.25 12.38
N HIS A 56 17.23 18.88 11.70
CA HIS A 56 15.99 18.47 12.34
C HIS A 56 15.71 16.98 12.16
N ARG A 57 14.94 16.40 13.10
CA ARG A 57 14.54 14.99 13.07
C ARG A 57 13.33 14.77 12.15
N ALA A 58 13.41 13.71 11.33
CA ALA A 58 12.30 13.20 10.55
C ALA A 58 11.96 11.78 11.03
N VAL A 59 10.66 11.47 11.10
CA VAL A 59 10.11 10.14 11.46
C VAL A 59 9.20 9.66 10.35
N ILE A 60 9.43 8.43 9.90
CA ILE A 60 8.63 7.78 8.85
C ILE A 60 8.05 6.49 9.42
N LEU A 61 6.74 6.39 9.45
CA LEU A 61 6.04 5.17 9.83
C LEU A 61 5.65 4.35 8.62
N THR A 62 5.95 3.06 8.70
CA THR A 62 5.62 2.06 7.70
C THR A 62 4.73 0.98 8.30
N PRO A 63 3.93 0.27 7.49
CA PRO A 63 3.02 -0.77 7.98
C PRO A 63 3.70 -1.95 8.70
N ASN A 64 4.95 -2.27 8.33
CA ASN A 64 5.72 -3.36 8.93
C ASN A 64 7.23 -3.12 8.84
N GLY A 65 8.02 -3.91 9.60
CA GLY A 65 9.47 -3.79 9.67
C GLY A 65 10.19 -4.07 8.33
N LEU A 66 9.67 -4.98 7.51
CA LEU A 66 10.28 -5.29 6.20
C LEU A 66 10.22 -4.09 5.25
N LEU A 67 9.13 -3.33 5.28
CA LEU A 67 9.01 -2.08 4.51
C LEU A 67 9.90 -0.98 5.07
N ALA A 68 10.09 -0.92 6.40
CA ALA A 68 11.05 -0.01 7.01
C ALA A 68 12.48 -0.29 6.53
N ASP A 69 12.90 -1.55 6.56
CA ASP A 69 14.22 -1.99 6.09
C ASP A 69 14.41 -1.74 4.59
N GLN A 70 13.36 -2.00 3.79
CA GLN A 70 13.38 -1.71 2.37
C GLN A 70 13.54 -0.21 2.10
N PHE A 71 12.79 0.64 2.81
CA PHE A 71 12.89 2.09 2.70
C PHE A 71 14.31 2.57 2.99
N VAL A 72 14.92 2.08 4.08
CA VAL A 72 16.30 2.43 4.45
C VAL A 72 17.29 1.99 3.37
N LYS A 73 17.17 0.77 2.85
CA LYS A 73 18.03 0.26 1.76
C LYS A 73 17.90 1.11 0.50
N GLU A 74 16.68 1.43 0.08
CA GLU A 74 16.42 2.28 -1.09
C GLU A 74 16.95 3.69 -0.89
N CYS A 75 16.76 4.29 0.29
CA CYS A 75 17.27 5.60 0.61
C CYS A 75 18.81 5.65 0.53
N LYS A 76 19.50 4.68 1.13
CA LYS A 76 20.96 4.59 1.05
C LYS A 76 21.47 4.35 -0.36
N ALA A 77 20.81 3.50 -1.14
CA ALA A 77 21.15 3.26 -2.53
C ALA A 77 21.03 4.51 -3.42
N LEU A 78 20.03 5.37 -3.15
CA LEU A 78 19.78 6.59 -3.94
C LEU A 78 20.61 7.79 -3.48
N PHE A 79 20.85 7.93 -2.18
CA PHE A 79 21.41 9.15 -1.59
C PHE A 79 22.77 8.94 -0.90
N GLY A 80 23.25 7.70 -0.83
CA GLY A 80 24.54 7.32 -0.26
C GLY A 80 24.43 6.69 1.13
N GLU A 81 25.43 5.90 1.48
CA GLU A 81 25.52 5.22 2.78
C GLU A 81 25.65 6.20 3.96
N ASP A 82 26.18 7.40 3.70
CA ASP A 82 26.33 8.47 4.72
C ASP A 82 24.98 9.09 5.13
N SER A 83 23.88 8.77 4.42
CA SER A 83 22.56 9.19 4.83
C SER A 83 22.23 8.53 6.17
N GLN A 84 22.06 9.35 7.21
CA GLN A 84 21.76 8.89 8.57
C GLN A 84 20.29 8.43 8.66
N VAL A 85 19.95 7.35 7.95
CA VAL A 85 18.63 6.72 7.94
C VAL A 85 18.70 5.41 8.68
N ILE A 86 17.87 5.25 9.71
CA ILE A 86 17.90 4.14 10.64
C ILE A 86 16.55 3.43 10.63
N SER A 87 16.55 2.10 10.41
CA SER A 87 15.40 1.26 10.63
C SER A 87 15.24 0.93 12.11
N VAL A 88 14.06 1.20 12.65
CA VAL A 88 13.71 0.92 14.05
C VAL A 88 12.64 -0.16 14.10
N THR A 89 13.07 -1.37 14.44
CA THR A 89 12.22 -2.54 14.58
C THR A 89 12.10 -2.99 16.04
N SER A 90 11.28 -3.98 16.32
CA SER A 90 11.15 -4.57 17.66
C SER A 90 12.48 -5.10 18.22
N GLY A 91 13.40 -5.52 17.34
CA GLY A 91 14.74 -5.99 17.69
C GLY A 91 15.77 -4.90 18.00
N THR A 92 15.49 -3.63 17.72
CA THR A 92 16.40 -2.51 17.97
C THR A 92 16.52 -2.27 19.47
N LYS A 93 17.66 -2.63 20.07
CA LYS A 93 17.87 -2.56 21.54
C LYS A 93 18.07 -1.12 22.03
N LYS A 94 18.87 -0.33 21.33
CA LYS A 94 19.22 1.05 21.70
C LYS A 94 19.03 1.97 20.51
N LEU A 95 18.37 3.09 20.70
CA LEU A 95 18.15 4.09 19.67
C LEU A 95 19.11 5.25 19.92
N ASP A 96 20.02 5.48 18.98
CA ASP A 96 20.89 6.66 18.96
C ASP A 96 20.19 7.78 18.20
N LEU A 97 19.91 8.87 18.89
CA LEU A 97 19.26 10.07 18.35
C LEU A 97 20.25 11.19 18.06
N SER A 98 21.55 10.97 18.27
CA SER A 98 22.58 11.95 17.96
C SER A 98 22.61 12.26 16.46
N GLY A 99 22.81 13.53 16.12
CA GLY A 99 22.82 13.96 14.71
C GLY A 99 21.46 14.01 14.02
N ASN A 100 20.35 13.87 14.77
CA ASN A 100 18.97 13.91 14.24
C ASN A 100 18.75 12.97 13.06
N PRO A 101 18.90 11.65 13.22
CA PRO A 101 18.73 10.69 12.15
C PRO A 101 17.30 10.66 11.63
N ILE A 102 17.11 10.25 10.38
CA ILE A 102 15.81 9.86 9.84
C ILE A 102 15.45 8.49 10.42
N LEU A 103 14.38 8.43 11.20
CA LEU A 103 13.92 7.20 11.82
C LEU A 103 12.80 6.58 10.99
N VAL A 104 12.97 5.35 10.58
CA VAL A 104 11.98 4.59 9.80
C VAL A 104 11.55 3.38 10.61
N GLY A 105 10.27 3.18 10.84
CA GLY A 105 9.81 2.06 11.64
C GLY A 105 8.29 1.86 11.63
N THR A 106 7.84 0.95 12.47
CA THR A 106 6.42 0.70 12.69
C THR A 106 5.87 1.56 13.83
N THR A 107 4.60 1.38 14.18
CA THR A 107 3.98 2.04 15.34
C THR A 107 4.73 1.80 16.66
N ALA A 108 5.55 0.76 16.77
CA ALA A 108 6.44 0.56 17.92
C ALA A 108 7.45 1.70 18.10
N LEU A 109 7.80 2.43 17.04
CA LEU A 109 8.64 3.62 17.09
C LEU A 109 8.02 4.73 17.95
N LEU A 110 6.69 4.83 17.95
CA LEU A 110 5.93 5.80 18.73
C LEU A 110 6.19 5.67 20.23
N THR A 111 6.13 4.44 20.72
CA THR A 111 6.41 4.16 22.14
C THR A 111 7.85 4.47 22.53
N ARG A 112 8.80 4.28 21.60
CA ARG A 112 10.22 4.53 21.83
C ARG A 112 10.61 6.01 21.84
N LEU A 113 9.82 6.84 21.15
CA LEU A 113 9.99 8.29 21.12
C LEU A 113 9.19 9.01 22.20
N LYS A 114 8.51 8.28 23.06
CA LYS A 114 7.74 8.87 24.15
C LYS A 114 8.66 9.60 25.12
N GLY A 115 8.40 10.91 25.30
CA GLY A 115 9.24 11.81 26.11
C GLY A 115 10.33 12.55 25.33
N GLU A 116 10.55 12.22 24.06
CA GLU A 116 11.42 12.97 23.18
C GLU A 116 10.69 14.18 22.56
N PRO A 117 11.42 15.24 22.15
CA PRO A 117 10.81 16.34 21.40
C PRO A 117 10.15 15.84 20.11
N PRO A 118 8.99 16.41 19.71
CA PRO A 118 8.33 16.06 18.47
C PRO A 118 9.28 16.21 17.25
N PRO A 119 9.19 15.31 16.25
CA PRO A 119 9.98 15.46 15.03
C PRO A 119 9.50 16.68 14.23
N ALA A 120 10.39 17.33 13.51
CA ALA A 120 10.01 18.44 12.62
C ALA A 120 9.22 17.96 11.39
N LEU A 121 9.44 16.70 10.95
CA LEU A 121 8.66 16.06 9.91
C LEU A 121 8.21 14.68 10.38
N PHE A 122 6.93 14.42 10.24
CA PHE A 122 6.30 13.14 10.50
C PHE A 122 5.63 12.63 9.22
N CYS A 123 6.08 11.49 8.73
CA CYS A 123 5.51 10.84 7.55
C CYS A 123 4.82 9.54 7.93
N VAL A 124 3.66 9.25 7.34
CA VAL A 124 2.94 7.98 7.49
C VAL A 124 2.72 7.38 6.11
N ASP A 125 3.26 6.19 5.87
CA ASP A 125 2.96 5.42 4.66
C ASP A 125 1.83 4.43 4.95
N GLU A 126 0.86 4.33 4.04
CA GLU A 126 -0.38 3.52 4.20
C GLU A 126 -1.20 3.95 5.43
N GLU A 127 -1.62 5.21 5.45
CA GLU A 127 -2.35 5.85 6.57
C GLU A 127 -3.52 5.04 7.13
N GLN A 128 -4.25 4.35 6.27
CA GLN A 128 -5.44 3.57 6.63
C GLN A 128 -5.18 2.44 7.66
N LYS A 129 -3.92 2.12 7.91
CA LYS A 129 -3.51 1.11 8.90
C LYS A 129 -3.22 1.67 10.30
N MET A 130 -3.40 2.98 10.51
CA MET A 130 -3.12 3.62 11.79
C MET A 130 -4.37 4.23 12.41
N SER A 131 -4.53 4.09 13.73
CA SER A 131 -5.60 4.76 14.48
C SER A 131 -5.34 6.27 14.61
N VAL A 132 -6.43 7.05 14.66
CA VAL A 132 -6.36 8.51 14.83
C VAL A 132 -5.64 8.90 16.14
N SER A 133 -5.84 8.17 17.23
CA SER A 133 -5.19 8.41 18.51
C SER A 133 -3.66 8.26 18.43
N GLN A 134 -3.17 7.28 17.68
CA GLN A 134 -1.74 7.08 17.46
C GLN A 134 -1.11 8.23 16.67
N LYS A 135 -1.85 8.85 15.76
CA LYS A 135 -1.38 10.01 14.98
C LYS A 135 -1.26 11.26 15.83
N VAL A 136 -2.25 11.51 16.69
CA VAL A 136 -2.31 12.71 17.55
C VAL A 136 -1.20 12.70 18.63
N GLU A 137 -0.86 11.53 19.15
CA GLU A 137 0.10 11.40 20.26
C GLU A 137 1.53 11.84 19.90
N LEU A 138 1.89 11.81 18.60
CA LEU A 138 3.24 12.15 18.13
C LEU A 138 3.36 13.42 17.33
N THR A 139 2.29 13.85 16.71
CA THR A 139 2.28 15.11 16.00
C THR A 139 2.05 16.23 17.00
N GLY A 140 3.12 16.79 17.55
CA GLY A 140 3.01 18.13 18.16
C GLY A 140 2.39 19.09 17.14
N PHE A 141 1.69 20.11 17.61
CA PHE A 141 1.04 21.10 16.73
C PHE A 141 2.02 21.76 15.73
N ALA A 142 3.31 21.76 16.03
CA ALA A 142 4.38 22.34 15.21
C ALA A 142 5.03 21.38 14.20
N SER A 143 4.74 20.06 14.24
CA SER A 143 5.34 19.12 13.31
C SER A 143 4.69 19.20 11.92
N ASN A 144 5.49 19.18 10.86
CA ASN A 144 4.99 18.93 9.51
C ASN A 144 4.49 17.47 9.40
N CYS A 145 3.33 17.26 8.82
CA CYS A 145 2.73 15.95 8.66
C CYS A 145 2.47 15.66 7.19
N LEU A 146 3.09 14.58 6.67
CA LEU A 146 2.89 14.05 5.34
C LEU A 146 2.30 12.65 5.42
N GLN A 147 1.11 12.46 4.89
CA GLN A 147 0.43 11.16 4.85
C GLN A 147 0.45 10.62 3.44
N ALA A 148 0.94 9.41 3.23
CA ALA A 148 0.92 8.77 1.93
C ALA A 148 -0.14 7.67 1.90
N THR A 149 -0.86 7.58 0.79
CA THR A 149 -1.84 6.52 0.55
C THR A 149 -1.65 5.91 -0.83
N ALA A 150 -1.69 4.57 -0.89
CA ALA A 150 -1.68 3.81 -2.14
C ALA A 150 -3.09 3.52 -2.67
N THR A 151 -4.13 3.81 -1.87
CA THR A 151 -5.50 3.86 -2.37
C THR A 151 -5.73 5.26 -2.90
N PRO A 152 -5.88 5.45 -4.21
CA PRO A 152 -6.19 6.76 -4.75
C PRO A 152 -7.52 7.24 -4.15
N ILE A 153 -7.47 8.29 -3.40
CA ILE A 153 -8.69 8.91 -2.86
C ILE A 153 -9.13 9.96 -3.88
N PRO A 154 -10.35 9.89 -4.42
CA PRO A 154 -10.89 10.95 -5.25
C PRO A 154 -10.75 12.29 -4.52
N ARG A 155 -10.39 13.35 -5.24
CA ARG A 155 -10.16 14.68 -4.64
C ARG A 155 -11.31 15.12 -3.74
N THR A 156 -12.54 14.83 -4.14
CA THR A 156 -13.76 15.14 -3.40
C THR A 156 -13.82 14.36 -2.07
N THR A 157 -13.53 13.07 -2.10
CA THR A 157 -13.49 12.22 -0.89
C THR A 157 -12.35 12.65 0.03
N ALA A 158 -11.18 13.01 -0.53
CA ALA A 158 -10.06 13.52 0.25
C ALA A 158 -10.40 14.81 1.00
N LEU A 159 -11.10 15.74 0.36
CA LEU A 159 -11.58 16.98 0.98
C LEU A 159 -12.61 16.72 2.10
N ILE A 160 -13.49 15.76 1.91
CA ILE A 160 -14.51 15.37 2.91
C ILE A 160 -13.86 14.64 4.09
N THR A 161 -12.97 13.69 3.83
CA THR A 161 -12.37 12.84 4.85
C THR A 161 -11.27 13.55 5.64
N HIS A 162 -10.52 14.43 4.99
CA HIS A 162 -9.34 15.10 5.57
C HIS A 162 -9.50 16.61 5.73
N GLY A 163 -10.65 17.17 5.43
CA GLY A 163 -11.18 18.55 5.58
C GLY A 163 -10.23 19.75 5.74
N ALA A 164 -9.08 19.57 6.34
CA ALA A 164 -8.06 20.60 6.60
C ALA A 164 -6.67 20.20 6.06
N MET A 165 -6.59 19.28 5.09
CA MET A 165 -5.31 18.81 4.54
C MET A 165 -5.21 19.17 3.05
N ASP A 166 -4.02 19.63 2.67
CA ASP A 166 -3.67 19.77 1.26
C ASP A 166 -3.44 18.40 0.60
N VAL A 167 -3.71 18.29 -0.70
CA VAL A 167 -3.60 17.03 -1.42
C VAL A 167 -2.67 17.18 -2.62
N SER A 168 -1.59 16.38 -2.64
CA SER A 168 -0.74 16.15 -3.82
C SER A 168 -1.11 14.82 -4.47
N VAL A 169 -1.29 14.82 -5.78
CA VAL A 169 -1.72 13.63 -6.54
C VAL A 169 -0.63 13.20 -7.52
N LEU A 170 -0.26 11.90 -7.48
CA LEU A 170 0.65 11.25 -8.41
C LEU A 170 -0.17 10.34 -9.34
N LYS A 171 -0.49 10.80 -10.55
CA LYS A 171 -1.16 10.01 -11.60
C LYS A 171 -0.17 9.36 -12.55
N GLU A 172 0.94 10.01 -12.80
CA GLU A 172 1.98 9.50 -13.70
C GLU A 172 2.66 8.27 -13.10
N MET A 173 2.82 7.25 -13.92
CA MET A 173 3.50 6.01 -13.54
C MET A 173 4.93 6.02 -14.08
N PRO A 174 5.96 5.92 -13.21
CA PRO A 174 7.37 5.87 -13.67
C PRO A 174 7.66 4.69 -14.60
N VAL A 175 6.88 3.62 -14.48
CA VAL A 175 7.05 2.39 -15.24
C VAL A 175 5.74 1.99 -15.88
N VAL A 176 5.76 1.76 -17.20
CA VAL A 176 4.57 1.30 -17.94
C VAL A 176 4.32 -0.18 -17.66
N LYS A 177 3.11 -0.50 -17.22
CA LYS A 177 2.63 -1.86 -16.92
C LYS A 177 1.37 -2.14 -17.72
N ASN A 178 1.29 -3.32 -18.32
CA ASN A 178 0.08 -3.84 -18.95
C ASN A 178 -0.42 -5.03 -18.14
N ILE A 179 -1.31 -4.79 -17.20
CA ILE A 179 -1.84 -5.85 -16.34
C ILE A 179 -3.25 -6.20 -16.80
N THR A 180 -3.44 -7.44 -17.23
CA THR A 180 -4.75 -7.96 -17.60
C THR A 180 -5.36 -8.68 -16.40
N THR A 181 -6.58 -8.29 -16.01
CA THR A 181 -7.33 -8.90 -14.91
C THR A 181 -8.35 -9.88 -15.45
N TYR A 182 -8.43 -11.06 -14.84
CA TYR A 182 -9.39 -12.10 -15.17
C TYR A 182 -10.14 -12.57 -13.93
N ILE A 183 -11.45 -12.76 -14.07
CA ILE A 183 -12.25 -13.52 -13.12
C ILE A 183 -12.28 -14.96 -13.58
N VAL A 184 -11.95 -15.90 -12.71
CA VAL A 184 -11.87 -17.33 -13.02
C VAL A 184 -12.56 -18.14 -11.91
N THR A 185 -13.17 -19.24 -12.31
CA THR A 185 -13.89 -20.16 -11.42
C THR A 185 -13.20 -21.52 -11.33
N ALA A 186 -13.67 -22.38 -10.43
CA ALA A 186 -13.12 -23.72 -10.23
C ALA A 186 -13.06 -24.56 -11.52
N GLY A 187 -14.03 -24.42 -12.42
CA GLY A 187 -14.06 -25.09 -13.72
C GLY A 187 -12.91 -24.72 -14.66
N GLU A 188 -12.28 -23.56 -14.44
CA GLU A 188 -11.17 -23.07 -15.26
C GLU A 188 -9.78 -23.35 -14.67
N ARG A 189 -9.70 -24.13 -13.58
CA ARG A 189 -8.46 -24.44 -12.86
C ARG A 189 -7.35 -24.98 -13.76
N LYS A 190 -7.69 -25.82 -14.75
CA LYS A 190 -6.72 -26.34 -15.72
C LYS A 190 -6.03 -25.22 -16.51
N ARG A 191 -6.80 -24.22 -16.93
CA ARG A 191 -6.26 -23.03 -17.65
C ARG A 191 -5.26 -22.25 -16.80
N LEU A 192 -5.48 -22.14 -15.48
CA LEU A 192 -4.52 -21.51 -14.57
C LEU A 192 -3.20 -22.29 -14.50
N PHE A 193 -3.24 -23.63 -14.42
CA PHE A 193 -2.01 -24.43 -14.45
C PHE A 193 -1.26 -24.30 -15.77
N ASP A 194 -1.97 -24.29 -16.90
CA ASP A 194 -1.34 -24.11 -18.22
C ASP A 194 -0.75 -22.70 -18.37
N HIS A 195 -1.42 -21.68 -17.85
CA HIS A 195 -0.88 -20.32 -17.77
C HIS A 195 0.37 -20.26 -16.88
N THR A 196 0.32 -20.91 -15.71
CA THR A 196 1.46 -21.00 -14.79
C THR A 196 2.68 -21.60 -15.50
N ARG A 197 2.53 -22.71 -16.24
CA ARG A 197 3.63 -23.31 -17.00
C ARG A 197 4.25 -22.34 -18.02
N LYS A 198 3.41 -21.56 -18.72
CA LYS A 198 3.88 -20.56 -19.69
C LYS A 198 4.67 -19.44 -19.02
N VAL A 199 4.19 -18.92 -17.87
CA VAL A 199 4.88 -17.86 -17.11
C VAL A 199 6.22 -18.36 -16.59
N LEU A 200 6.28 -19.56 -16.00
CA LEU A 200 7.51 -20.17 -15.52
C LEU A 200 8.52 -20.41 -16.65
N ALA A 201 8.06 -20.89 -17.79
CA ALA A 201 8.89 -21.12 -18.97
C ALA A 201 9.51 -19.81 -19.52
N SER A 202 8.81 -18.69 -19.37
CA SER A 202 9.34 -17.37 -19.75
C SER A 202 10.24 -16.73 -18.68
N GLY A 203 10.59 -17.45 -17.60
CA GLY A 203 11.41 -16.95 -16.50
C GLY A 203 10.65 -16.13 -15.47
N GLY A 204 9.33 -15.98 -15.61
CA GLY A 204 8.50 -15.24 -14.67
C GLY A 204 8.24 -15.99 -13.36
N GLN A 205 7.81 -15.24 -12.35
CA GLN A 205 7.36 -15.74 -11.05
C GLN A 205 5.85 -15.59 -10.90
N ILE A 206 5.27 -16.40 -10.03
CA ILE A 206 3.83 -16.42 -9.72
C ILE A 206 3.63 -16.30 -8.22
N ALA A 207 2.65 -15.52 -7.81
CA ALA A 207 2.18 -15.50 -6.42
C ALA A 207 0.73 -15.99 -6.35
N ILE A 208 0.42 -16.77 -5.32
CA ILE A 208 -0.91 -17.28 -5.02
C ILE A 208 -1.26 -16.85 -3.62
N VAL A 209 -2.27 -15.99 -3.51
CA VAL A 209 -2.70 -15.37 -2.26
C VAL A 209 -3.93 -16.05 -1.74
N TYR A 210 -3.87 -16.54 -0.52
CA TYR A 210 -5.01 -17.07 0.21
C TYR A 210 -5.51 -16.04 1.22
N PRO A 211 -6.82 -15.94 1.48
CA PRO A 211 -7.34 -15.02 2.49
C PRO A 211 -6.88 -15.43 3.88
N ILE A 212 -6.66 -14.42 4.72
CA ILE A 212 -6.49 -14.64 6.16
C ILE A 212 -7.83 -15.14 6.70
N VAL A 213 -7.80 -16.22 7.45
CA VAL A 213 -8.94 -16.74 8.20
C VAL A 213 -8.74 -16.34 9.65
N ASN A 214 -9.81 -15.90 10.34
CA ASN A 214 -9.75 -15.47 11.75
C ASN A 214 -9.30 -16.57 12.72
N ASP A 215 -9.03 -17.76 12.22
CA ASP A 215 -8.46 -18.91 12.92
C ASP A 215 -7.05 -19.19 12.35
N ASP A 216 -6.05 -18.83 13.13
CA ASP A 216 -4.63 -18.96 12.78
C ASP A 216 -4.24 -20.40 12.39
N GLU A 217 -4.85 -21.42 13.01
CA GLU A 217 -4.60 -22.81 12.63
C GLU A 217 -5.20 -23.19 11.29
N GLN A 218 -6.40 -22.68 10.96
CA GLN A 218 -7.03 -22.91 9.65
C GLN A 218 -6.27 -22.18 8.55
N GLU A 219 -5.79 -20.96 8.79
CA GLU A 219 -4.93 -20.24 7.85
C GLU A 219 -3.68 -21.04 7.50
N LYS A 220 -2.96 -21.49 8.51
CA LYS A 220 -1.77 -22.33 8.34
C LYS A 220 -2.09 -23.60 7.56
N LYS A 221 -3.15 -24.32 7.95
CA LYS A 221 -3.56 -25.57 7.28
C LYS A 221 -3.90 -25.33 5.81
N SER A 222 -4.59 -24.23 5.47
CA SER A 222 -4.98 -23.92 4.11
C SER A 222 -3.78 -23.57 3.22
N VAL A 223 -2.83 -22.76 3.71
CA VAL A 223 -1.62 -22.38 2.96
C VAL A 223 -0.68 -23.57 2.79
N VAL A 224 -0.47 -24.37 3.86
CA VAL A 224 0.37 -25.60 3.79
C VAL A 224 -0.21 -26.62 2.82
N ALA A 225 -1.52 -26.90 2.90
CA ALA A 225 -2.18 -27.82 1.97
C ALA A 225 -2.09 -27.34 0.52
N ALA A 226 -2.31 -26.04 0.31
CA ALA A 226 -2.18 -25.43 -1.01
C ALA A 226 -0.75 -25.51 -1.54
N ALA A 227 0.24 -25.19 -0.73
CA ALA A 227 1.66 -25.29 -1.13
C ALA A 227 2.00 -26.72 -1.53
N ALA A 228 1.56 -27.73 -0.76
CA ALA A 228 1.78 -29.14 -1.08
C ALA A 228 1.08 -29.57 -2.40
N GLU A 229 -0.12 -29.01 -2.68
CA GLU A 229 -0.82 -29.29 -3.94
C GLU A 229 -0.12 -28.66 -5.15
N TRP A 230 0.35 -27.43 -5.00
CA TRP A 230 1.13 -26.77 -6.05
C TRP A 230 2.48 -27.44 -6.27
N ASP A 231 3.14 -27.91 -5.20
CA ASP A 231 4.44 -28.60 -5.30
C ASP A 231 4.32 -29.96 -6.03
N LYS A 232 3.18 -30.67 -5.93
CA LYS A 232 2.90 -31.85 -6.75
C LYS A 232 2.91 -31.55 -8.25
N GLN A 233 2.47 -30.36 -8.65
CA GLN A 233 2.42 -29.94 -10.06
C GLN A 233 3.72 -29.28 -10.53
N PHE A 234 4.47 -28.67 -9.61
CA PHE A 234 5.68 -27.91 -9.87
C PHE A 234 6.76 -28.22 -8.81
N PRO A 235 7.29 -29.45 -8.78
CA PRO A 235 8.19 -29.91 -7.73
C PRO A 235 9.42 -29.02 -7.54
N GLY A 236 9.69 -28.61 -6.29
CA GLY A 236 10.85 -27.83 -5.90
C GLY A 236 10.79 -26.33 -6.30
N LEU A 237 9.72 -25.88 -6.97
CA LEU A 237 9.56 -24.48 -7.36
C LEU A 237 8.69 -23.66 -6.40
N VAL A 238 8.07 -24.31 -5.40
CA VAL A 238 7.11 -23.69 -4.51
C VAL A 238 7.77 -23.19 -3.24
N GLY A 239 7.60 -21.92 -2.93
CA GLY A 239 7.91 -21.31 -1.65
C GLY A 239 6.64 -20.93 -0.91
N MET A 240 6.62 -21.07 0.42
CA MET A 240 5.46 -20.79 1.25
C MET A 240 5.81 -19.72 2.30
N VAL A 241 4.90 -18.73 2.48
CA VAL A 241 5.03 -17.74 3.55
C VAL A 241 3.66 -17.46 4.17
N HIS A 242 3.57 -17.60 5.50
CA HIS A 242 2.34 -17.29 6.25
C HIS A 242 2.64 -16.63 7.60
N GLY A 243 1.62 -16.05 8.24
CA GLY A 243 1.74 -15.25 9.46
C GLY A 243 2.44 -15.94 10.61
N GLN A 244 2.19 -17.23 10.81
CA GLN A 244 2.69 -18.02 11.94
C GLN A 244 4.10 -18.58 11.79
N MET A 245 4.78 -18.36 10.66
CA MET A 245 6.18 -18.77 10.51
C MET A 245 7.06 -17.96 11.44
N LYS A 246 8.10 -18.60 11.98
CA LYS A 246 9.15 -17.91 12.73
C LYS A 246 9.88 -16.92 11.80
N GLU A 247 10.36 -15.83 12.35
CA GLU A 247 11.01 -14.78 11.56
C GLU A 247 12.17 -15.30 10.68
N ALA A 248 13.00 -16.17 11.22
CA ALA A 248 14.10 -16.81 10.48
C ALA A 248 13.59 -17.66 9.29
N GLU A 249 12.48 -18.37 9.46
CA GLU A 249 11.86 -19.18 8.40
C GLU A 249 11.25 -18.28 7.31
N LYS A 250 10.60 -17.18 7.71
CA LYS A 250 10.09 -16.19 6.77
C LYS A 250 11.19 -15.58 5.93
N VAL A 251 12.30 -15.18 6.57
CA VAL A 251 13.45 -14.59 5.86
C VAL A 251 14.00 -15.60 4.85
N ALA A 252 14.25 -16.86 5.26
CA ALA A 252 14.77 -17.90 4.37
C ALA A 252 13.83 -18.18 3.17
N ALA A 253 12.52 -18.27 3.41
CA ALA A 253 11.54 -18.47 2.35
C ALA A 253 11.48 -17.27 1.36
N VAL A 254 11.53 -16.05 1.89
CA VAL A 254 11.58 -14.81 1.08
C VAL A 254 12.86 -14.74 0.25
N ASP A 255 14.00 -15.12 0.81
CA ASP A 255 15.29 -15.14 0.10
C ASP A 255 15.29 -16.20 -1.02
N GLY A 256 14.71 -17.38 -0.77
CA GLY A 256 14.52 -18.40 -1.80
C GLY A 256 13.65 -17.95 -2.98
N LEU A 257 12.62 -17.17 -2.69
CA LEU A 257 11.76 -16.55 -3.70
C LEU A 257 12.48 -15.40 -4.44
N LYS A 258 13.20 -14.53 -3.72
CA LYS A 258 13.94 -13.41 -4.33
C LYS A 258 15.09 -13.86 -5.20
N SER A 259 15.81 -14.92 -4.80
CA SER A 259 16.89 -15.51 -5.60
C SER A 259 16.41 -16.23 -6.87
N GLY A 260 15.09 -16.52 -6.96
CA GLY A 260 14.52 -17.27 -8.08
C GLY A 260 14.71 -18.78 -8.01
N ASN A 261 15.26 -19.32 -6.90
CA ASN A 261 15.31 -20.76 -6.63
C ASN A 261 13.88 -21.31 -6.52
N GLN A 262 12.99 -20.55 -5.88
CA GLN A 262 11.55 -20.79 -5.86
C GLN A 262 10.86 -19.75 -6.74
N LYS A 263 9.96 -20.18 -7.59
CA LYS A 263 9.29 -19.32 -8.57
C LYS A 263 7.78 -19.16 -8.34
N ILE A 264 7.21 -19.98 -7.47
CA ILE A 264 5.80 -19.93 -7.07
C ILE A 264 5.75 -19.61 -5.59
N ALA A 265 5.17 -18.46 -5.24
CA ALA A 265 4.96 -18.05 -3.86
C ALA A 265 3.51 -18.38 -3.45
N VAL A 266 3.31 -19.27 -2.48
CA VAL A 266 2.01 -19.51 -1.84
C VAL A 266 1.98 -18.76 -0.51
N VAL A 267 1.09 -17.79 -0.38
CA VAL A 267 1.12 -16.86 0.75
C VAL A 267 -0.27 -16.59 1.32
N SER A 268 -0.38 -16.37 2.62
CA SER A 268 -1.64 -16.00 3.27
C SER A 268 -1.92 -14.50 3.20
N SER A 269 -0.90 -13.67 3.15
CA SER A 269 -1.03 -12.22 3.01
C SER A 269 0.21 -11.62 2.37
N VAL A 270 0.09 -11.20 1.12
CA VAL A 270 1.20 -10.54 0.39
C VAL A 270 1.39 -9.10 0.84
N ILE A 271 0.31 -8.44 1.29
CA ILE A 271 0.34 -7.03 1.69
C ILE A 271 1.14 -6.84 2.97
N GLU A 272 0.94 -7.73 3.94
CA GLU A 272 1.64 -7.68 5.22
C GLU A 272 3.12 -8.04 5.12
N ILE A 273 3.48 -8.94 4.19
CA ILE A 273 4.87 -9.43 4.05
C ILE A 273 5.75 -8.42 3.31
N GLY A 274 5.18 -7.42 2.63
CA GLY A 274 5.97 -6.45 1.85
C GLY A 274 6.80 -7.11 0.73
N LEU A 275 6.43 -8.35 0.35
CA LEU A 275 7.19 -9.18 -0.59
C LEU A 275 7.22 -8.52 -1.98
N THR A 276 8.40 -8.06 -2.36
CA THR A 276 8.67 -7.61 -3.72
C THR A 276 9.39 -8.73 -4.46
N LEU A 277 8.69 -9.34 -5.42
CA LEU A 277 9.27 -10.33 -6.35
C LEU A 277 9.57 -9.60 -7.67
N PRO A 278 10.85 -9.46 -8.05
CA PRO A 278 11.22 -8.67 -9.23
C PRO A 278 10.62 -9.21 -10.54
N SER A 279 10.51 -10.53 -10.64
CA SER A 279 10.01 -11.23 -11.83
C SER A 279 8.56 -11.67 -11.73
N LEU A 280 7.77 -11.09 -10.79
CA LEU A 280 6.36 -11.42 -10.63
C LEU A 280 5.55 -11.03 -11.87
N ARG A 281 5.06 -12.01 -12.60
CA ARG A 281 4.27 -11.85 -13.84
C ARG A 281 2.82 -12.24 -13.68
N SER A 282 2.52 -13.08 -12.71
CA SER A 282 1.15 -13.51 -12.45
C SER A 282 0.85 -13.55 -10.97
N LEU A 283 -0.32 -13.06 -10.58
CA LEU A 283 -0.83 -13.12 -9.22
C LEU A 283 -2.24 -13.68 -9.23
N ILE A 284 -2.47 -14.73 -8.46
CA ILE A 284 -3.75 -15.42 -8.33
C ILE A 284 -4.26 -15.14 -6.91
N VAL A 285 -5.42 -14.52 -6.78
CA VAL A 285 -6.08 -14.30 -5.48
C VAL A 285 -7.17 -15.34 -5.32
N VAL A 286 -7.00 -16.26 -4.40
CA VAL A 286 -7.97 -17.29 -4.07
C VAL A 286 -9.02 -16.71 -3.13
N HIS A 287 -10.29 -17.03 -3.38
CA HIS A 287 -11.42 -16.42 -2.67
C HIS A 287 -11.40 -14.88 -2.74
N ALA A 288 -11.26 -14.36 -3.96
CA ALA A 288 -11.17 -12.92 -4.20
C ALA A 288 -12.41 -12.14 -3.72
N GLU A 289 -13.57 -12.81 -3.59
CA GLU A 289 -14.82 -12.25 -3.07
C GLU A 289 -14.70 -11.75 -1.62
N ARG A 290 -13.72 -12.26 -0.86
CA ARG A 290 -13.49 -11.89 0.54
C ARG A 290 -12.65 -10.62 0.71
N TYR A 291 -12.06 -10.12 -0.36
CA TYR A 291 -11.21 -8.93 -0.33
C TYR A 291 -11.95 -7.68 -0.79
N GLY A 292 -11.65 -6.55 -0.19
CA GLY A 292 -12.10 -5.24 -0.68
C GLY A 292 -11.42 -4.87 -2.00
N THR A 293 -12.07 -4.02 -2.79
CA THR A 293 -11.57 -3.52 -4.09
C THR A 293 -10.21 -2.87 -3.96
N SER A 294 -10.01 -2.07 -2.93
CA SER A 294 -8.75 -1.40 -2.61
C SER A 294 -7.60 -2.38 -2.38
N THR A 295 -7.85 -3.45 -1.58
CA THR A 295 -6.87 -4.51 -1.31
C THR A 295 -6.51 -5.26 -2.59
N LEU A 296 -7.49 -5.63 -3.40
CA LEU A 296 -7.27 -6.31 -4.68
C LEU A 296 -6.48 -5.43 -5.65
N HIS A 297 -6.77 -4.13 -5.70
CA HIS A 297 -6.01 -3.18 -6.50
C HIS A 297 -4.55 -3.06 -6.02
N GLN A 298 -4.30 -2.98 -4.72
CA GLN A 298 -2.95 -3.00 -4.15
C GLN A 298 -2.18 -4.28 -4.52
N LEU A 299 -2.85 -5.44 -4.49
CA LEU A 299 -2.27 -6.71 -4.93
C LEU A 299 -1.95 -6.68 -6.42
N ARG A 300 -2.88 -6.22 -7.27
CA ARG A 300 -2.67 -6.04 -8.72
C ARG A 300 -1.45 -5.16 -9.01
N GLY A 301 -1.28 -4.07 -8.28
CA GLY A 301 -0.16 -3.15 -8.44
C GLY A 301 1.22 -3.76 -8.18
N ARG A 302 1.30 -4.93 -7.52
CA ARG A 302 2.55 -5.67 -7.28
C ARG A 302 3.02 -6.48 -8.49
N VAL A 303 2.11 -6.77 -9.42
CA VAL A 303 2.42 -7.50 -10.66
C VAL A 303 3.21 -6.62 -11.62
N ALA A 304 4.18 -7.20 -12.34
CA ALA A 304 5.00 -6.53 -13.34
C ALA A 304 5.63 -5.21 -12.83
N ARG A 305 6.19 -5.21 -11.62
CA ARG A 305 6.69 -3.99 -10.96
C ARG A 305 7.82 -3.30 -11.73
N LEU A 306 8.59 -4.07 -12.48
CA LEU A 306 9.65 -3.58 -13.38
C LEU A 306 9.16 -3.28 -14.79
N GLY A 307 7.83 -3.29 -15.01
CA GLY A 307 7.21 -3.03 -16.31
C GLY A 307 6.89 -4.27 -17.12
N GLY A 308 6.23 -4.04 -18.26
CA GLY A 308 5.80 -5.08 -19.19
C GLY A 308 4.47 -5.72 -18.86
N ASN A 309 4.21 -6.90 -19.42
CA ASN A 309 2.94 -7.61 -19.28
C ASN A 309 2.84 -8.37 -17.96
N GLY A 310 1.66 -8.33 -17.36
CA GLY A 310 1.32 -9.05 -16.15
C GLY A 310 -0.12 -9.54 -16.15
N TYR A 311 -0.41 -10.49 -15.28
CA TYR A 311 -1.71 -11.16 -15.21
C TYR A 311 -2.20 -11.20 -13.77
N PHE A 312 -3.44 -10.81 -13.57
CA PHE A 312 -4.08 -10.79 -12.26
C PHE A 312 -5.35 -11.61 -12.29
N PHE A 313 -5.40 -12.69 -11.52
CA PHE A 313 -6.52 -13.62 -11.50
C PHE A 313 -7.30 -13.53 -10.21
N LEU A 314 -8.59 -13.28 -10.31
CA LEU A 314 -9.57 -13.32 -9.24
C LEU A 314 -10.24 -14.70 -9.27
N PHE A 315 -9.74 -15.62 -8.42
CA PHE A 315 -10.28 -16.98 -8.37
C PHE A 315 -11.44 -17.05 -7.38
N LEU A 316 -12.62 -17.40 -7.88
CA LEU A 316 -13.89 -17.39 -7.17
C LEU A 316 -14.45 -18.82 -6.97
N PRO A 317 -15.28 -19.03 -5.93
CA PRO A 317 -16.15 -20.20 -5.86
C PRO A 317 -17.18 -20.20 -7.01
N GLU A 318 -17.88 -21.31 -7.20
CA GLU A 318 -18.83 -21.47 -8.32
C GLU A 318 -19.99 -20.48 -8.27
N SER A 319 -20.39 -20.01 -7.08
CA SER A 319 -21.44 -19.01 -6.94
C SER A 319 -20.99 -17.87 -6.04
N VAL A 320 -21.21 -16.64 -6.49
CA VAL A 320 -20.92 -15.39 -5.78
C VAL A 320 -22.13 -14.47 -5.91
N ALA A 321 -22.43 -13.69 -4.87
CA ALA A 321 -23.52 -12.73 -4.90
C ALA A 321 -23.36 -11.71 -6.05
N PRO A 322 -24.46 -11.30 -6.72
CA PRO A 322 -24.41 -10.38 -7.87
C PRO A 322 -23.67 -9.07 -7.56
N GLU A 323 -23.87 -8.49 -6.39
CA GLU A 323 -23.23 -7.23 -5.95
C GLU A 323 -21.71 -7.42 -5.85
N THR A 324 -21.27 -8.56 -5.32
CA THR A 324 -19.84 -8.90 -5.25
C THR A 324 -19.25 -9.08 -6.64
N MET A 325 -19.98 -9.71 -7.57
CA MET A 325 -19.55 -9.87 -8.95
C MET A 325 -19.41 -8.51 -9.65
N GLN A 326 -20.38 -7.60 -9.47
CA GLN A 326 -20.30 -6.23 -9.99
C GLN A 326 -19.05 -5.49 -9.48
N ARG A 327 -18.79 -5.60 -8.19
CA ARG A 327 -17.60 -5.01 -7.56
C ARG A 327 -16.29 -5.57 -8.12
N LEU A 328 -16.21 -6.88 -8.33
CA LEU A 328 -15.02 -7.52 -8.90
C LEU A 328 -14.86 -7.20 -10.40
N GLN A 329 -15.97 -7.00 -11.11
CA GLN A 329 -15.97 -6.60 -12.52
C GLN A 329 -15.30 -5.22 -12.70
N LEU A 330 -15.42 -4.30 -11.73
CA LEU A 330 -14.70 -3.01 -11.80
C LEU A 330 -13.19 -3.18 -11.92
N LEU A 331 -12.61 -4.22 -11.28
CA LEU A 331 -11.18 -4.50 -11.40
C LEU A 331 -10.77 -5.02 -12.79
N VAL A 332 -11.71 -5.62 -13.52
CA VAL A 332 -11.49 -6.04 -14.91
C VAL A 332 -11.58 -4.84 -15.84
N ASP A 333 -12.57 -3.99 -15.63
CA ASP A 333 -12.90 -2.87 -16.52
C ASP A 333 -11.96 -1.67 -16.35
N TYR A 334 -11.48 -1.43 -15.12
CA TYR A 334 -10.66 -0.27 -14.78
C TYR A 334 -9.28 -0.67 -14.28
N SER A 335 -8.25 -0.25 -15.01
CA SER A 335 -6.84 -0.44 -14.62
C SER A 335 -6.30 0.67 -13.71
N ASP A 336 -6.81 1.88 -13.86
CA ASP A 336 -6.45 3.06 -13.09
C ASP A 336 -7.12 3.06 -11.71
N GLY A 337 -6.32 3.27 -10.66
CA GLY A 337 -6.79 3.22 -9.28
C GLY A 337 -7.71 4.37 -8.89
N PHE A 338 -7.57 5.56 -9.49
CA PHE A 338 -8.45 6.70 -9.22
C PHE A 338 -9.85 6.45 -9.74
N THR A 339 -9.97 6.06 -11.02
CA THR A 339 -11.25 5.70 -11.64
C THR A 339 -11.91 4.52 -10.93
N LEU A 340 -11.11 3.50 -10.58
CA LEU A 340 -11.58 2.34 -9.84
C LEU A 340 -12.18 2.74 -8.48
N SER A 341 -11.51 3.63 -7.76
CA SER A 341 -11.97 4.11 -6.45
C SER A 341 -13.26 4.94 -6.56
N GLU A 342 -13.38 5.77 -7.58
CA GLU A 342 -14.62 6.51 -7.87
C GLU A 342 -15.79 5.57 -8.15
N LYS A 343 -15.58 4.56 -9.01
CA LYS A 343 -16.61 3.59 -9.36
C LYS A 343 -17.00 2.66 -8.22
N ASP A 344 -16.05 2.29 -7.38
CA ASP A 344 -16.32 1.49 -6.16
C ASP A 344 -17.13 2.32 -5.14
N ALA A 345 -16.83 3.62 -5.01
CA ALA A 345 -17.61 4.54 -4.18
C ALA A 345 -19.05 4.76 -4.70
N ASP A 346 -19.21 4.89 -6.02
CA ASP A 346 -20.52 4.98 -6.65
C ASP A 346 -21.39 3.73 -6.39
N LEU A 347 -20.78 2.53 -6.39
CA LEU A 347 -21.49 1.27 -6.11
C LEU A 347 -21.89 1.10 -4.65
N ARG A 348 -21.06 1.54 -3.70
CA ARG A 348 -21.32 1.35 -2.26
C ARG A 348 -22.21 2.45 -1.66
N GLY A 349 -22.29 3.62 -2.31
CA GLY A 349 -22.77 4.83 -1.66
C GLY A 349 -21.80 5.37 -0.61
N TYR A 350 -21.95 6.64 -0.24
CA TYR A 350 -21.07 7.28 0.77
C TYR A 350 -21.34 6.78 2.20
N GLY A 351 -22.51 6.23 2.50
CA GLY A 351 -22.87 5.72 3.83
C GLY A 351 -21.92 4.61 4.31
N ASP A 352 -21.59 3.67 3.42
CA ASP A 352 -20.72 2.54 3.74
C ASP A 352 -19.25 2.92 3.91
N LEU A 353 -18.77 3.97 3.21
CA LEU A 353 -17.39 4.46 3.37
C LEU A 353 -17.14 5.04 4.78
N PHE A 354 -18.14 5.62 5.39
CA PHE A 354 -18.08 6.11 6.77
C PHE A 354 -18.20 4.98 7.80
N GLU A 355 -19.00 3.95 7.53
CA GLU A 355 -19.12 2.78 8.42
C GLU A 355 -17.84 1.94 8.47
N ASP A 356 -17.14 1.76 7.34
CA ASP A 356 -15.86 1.04 7.31
C ASP A 356 -14.75 1.83 8.03
N ALA A 357 -14.74 3.15 7.95
CA ALA A 357 -13.83 4.00 8.73
C ALA A 357 -14.14 3.95 10.24
N GLU A 358 -15.43 3.87 10.62
CA GLU A 358 -15.85 3.73 12.02
C GLU A 358 -15.54 2.32 12.58
N ARG A 359 -15.71 1.26 11.79
CA ARG A 359 -15.36 -0.12 12.20
C ARG A 359 -13.86 -0.31 12.42
N GLN A 360 -13.02 0.39 11.65
CA GLN A 360 -11.57 0.39 11.84
C GLN A 360 -11.12 1.24 13.04
N SER A 361 -11.87 2.26 13.45
CA SER A 361 -11.49 3.21 14.51
C SER A 361 -12.13 2.96 15.88
N GLY A 362 -13.04 1.99 16.04
CA GLY A 362 -13.55 1.52 17.34
C GLY A 362 -14.06 2.60 18.29
N ASN A 363 -14.85 3.52 17.85
CA ASN A 363 -15.75 4.44 18.58
C ASN A 363 -15.75 5.86 18.02
N SER A 364 -16.81 6.24 17.33
CA SER A 364 -17.61 7.44 17.62
C SER A 364 -18.69 7.61 16.56
N ARG A 365 -19.92 7.72 17.01
CA ARG A 365 -21.11 7.99 16.20
C ARG A 365 -21.11 9.47 15.81
N SER A 366 -20.70 9.80 14.60
CA SER A 366 -21.02 11.09 14.01
C SER A 366 -22.39 10.99 13.34
N THR A 367 -23.36 11.60 13.97
CA THR A 367 -24.79 11.54 13.62
C THR A 367 -25.22 12.51 12.52
N ILE A 368 -24.30 13.28 11.93
CA ILE A 368 -24.64 14.43 11.07
C ILE A 368 -24.94 14.02 9.62
N PHE A 369 -24.43 12.90 9.11
CA PHE A 369 -24.58 12.49 7.71
C PHE A 369 -25.44 11.25 7.47
N ARG A 370 -26.13 10.73 8.47
CA ARG A 370 -26.98 9.51 8.36
C ARG A 370 -28.26 9.66 7.53
N CYS A 371 -28.55 10.84 7.00
CA CYS A 371 -29.84 11.11 6.37
C CYS A 371 -29.80 11.41 4.86
N VAL A 372 -28.63 11.30 4.19
CA VAL A 372 -28.56 11.64 2.76
C VAL A 372 -27.63 10.64 2.04
N ASP A 373 -28.23 9.77 1.25
CA ASP A 373 -27.52 8.90 0.29
C ASP A 373 -27.09 9.76 -0.93
N LEU A 374 -25.98 10.50 -0.79
CA LEU A 374 -25.40 11.27 -1.89
C LEU A 374 -24.26 10.52 -2.53
N THR A 375 -24.29 10.39 -3.85
CA THR A 375 -23.19 9.85 -4.63
C THR A 375 -22.09 10.91 -4.87
N PRO A 376 -20.82 10.54 -5.17
CA PRO A 376 -19.75 11.46 -5.55
C PRO A 376 -20.16 12.44 -6.65
N SER A 377 -20.89 11.95 -7.62
CA SER A 377 -21.37 12.74 -8.76
C SER A 377 -22.36 13.82 -8.33
N GLU A 378 -23.22 13.54 -7.36
CA GLU A 378 -24.21 14.51 -6.84
C GLU A 378 -23.54 15.58 -5.96
N ILE A 379 -22.53 15.22 -5.17
CA ILE A 379 -21.75 16.19 -4.39
C ILE A 379 -20.94 17.09 -5.31
N HIS A 380 -20.33 16.53 -6.36
CA HIS A 380 -19.58 17.31 -7.34
C HIS A 380 -20.49 18.29 -8.10
N ALA A 381 -21.71 17.89 -8.46
CA ALA A 381 -22.72 18.76 -9.08
C ALA A 381 -23.16 19.89 -8.15
N ALA A 382 -23.29 19.63 -6.85
CA ALA A 382 -23.68 20.64 -5.87
C ALA A 382 -22.55 21.67 -5.62
N THR A 383 -21.28 21.26 -5.59
CA THR A 383 -20.14 22.18 -5.38
C THR A 383 -19.82 23.06 -6.58
N ILE A 384 -20.20 22.66 -7.80
CA ILE A 384 -20.03 23.50 -9.01
C ILE A 384 -21.08 24.66 -9.07
N ASN A 385 -22.24 24.44 -8.47
CA ASN A 385 -23.32 25.45 -8.47
C ASN A 385 -23.17 26.56 -7.40
N GLU A 386 -22.20 26.46 -6.49
CA GLU A 386 -21.95 27.47 -5.44
C GLU A 386 -20.76 28.42 -5.73
N ALA A 387 -20.26 28.48 -6.96
CA ALA A 387 -19.30 29.52 -7.33
C ALA A 387 -20.06 30.88 -7.35
N PRO A 388 -19.65 31.87 -6.51
CA PRO A 388 -20.34 33.18 -6.52
C PRO A 388 -20.17 33.84 -7.88
N PRO A 389 -21.20 34.60 -8.34
CA PRO A 389 -21.08 35.36 -9.58
C PRO A 389 -19.95 36.39 -9.44
N SER A 390 -19.11 36.46 -10.44
CA SER A 390 -17.98 37.38 -10.62
C SER A 390 -18.36 38.85 -10.46
#